data_777051f893b66e20d83d0ea4772fd9b4
#
_entry.id   777051f893b66e20d83d0ea4772fd9b4
#
_cell.length_a   1.000
_cell.length_b   1.000
_cell.length_c   1.000
_cell.angle_alpha   90.00
_cell.angle_beta   90.00
_cell.angle_gamma   90.00
#
_symmetry.space_group_name_H-M   'P 1'
#
loop_
_entity.id
_entity.type
_entity.pdbx_description
1 polymer ?
#
loop_
_entity_poly.entity_id
_entity_poly.type
_entity_poly.pdbx_seq_one_letter_code
_entity_poly.pdbx_strand_id
1 'polypeptide(L)'
;LLVGSELKSFLEFPKFKRELNVEAVKPYLMNQYNDLEETFFKGVYRFPAGHWFEYKDGEMKTHQYWDAEYKENSLSFEETLQKINDDLKETVDLYRIADVKVGAFLSEGIDSSYLTTLLNPDDVFSVSFDDSTYDEASKAKALADINHWKFFSDKVDADEAMRDFPEMQYHMDEPDANPSIIPLWYLCKLARKHVTVALSGEGADELFAGYVNYGMHTHNDIIKVFTSELKKLPEKKRVKLAHKIKRMPNFPGKVHMYTNLAEPSEFYVGQSVIYDMDYPTIFTSKDANSILQPTYRNKLTVNGIYQKDFKKVKGIDNVKQMQYIDLHHFMLNDIEQKADKISMAHSLEVRVPYLDKKIAELANSIPTKYLVNRHDTKYALRKASEKVLPDEWAKRPKLGFPTPIKQWLKEPRFYKQVHALFEEEFVNDIFDQKKIIKLLDDNYEGDGSHRRQIWTIYTFLVWYKLFFVDYENTVKKYQHVQPEVAKLISQGKLL
;
A
#
# COMPACT_ATOMS: atom_id res chain seq x y z
N LEU A 1 6.07 18.28 -23.79
CA LEU A 1 5.50 17.68 -22.58
C LEU A 1 4.70 16.44 -22.98
N LEU A 2 4.96 15.32 -22.31
CA LEU A 2 4.13 14.11 -22.38
C LEU A 2 3.41 13.94 -21.05
N VAL A 3 2.15 13.55 -21.09
CA VAL A 3 1.31 13.26 -19.92
C VAL A 3 0.55 11.98 -20.21
N GLY A 4 0.49 11.08 -19.23
CA GLY A 4 -0.23 9.82 -19.39
C GLY A 4 -0.57 9.21 -18.03
N SER A 5 -1.61 8.42 -17.97
CA SER A 5 -2.01 7.65 -16.78
C SER A 5 -1.17 6.39 -16.59
N GLU A 6 -0.46 5.94 -17.62
CA GLU A 6 0.38 4.74 -17.59
C GLU A 6 1.77 5.04 -18.14
N LEU A 7 2.82 4.63 -17.40
CA LEU A 7 4.21 4.89 -17.79
C LEU A 7 4.59 4.16 -19.08
N LYS A 8 4.07 2.96 -19.27
CA LYS A 8 4.33 2.17 -20.48
C LYS A 8 3.87 2.87 -21.77
N SER A 9 2.93 3.83 -21.69
CA SER A 9 2.54 4.63 -22.86
C SER A 9 3.67 5.53 -23.36
N PHE A 10 4.57 5.98 -22.50
CA PHE A 10 5.73 6.78 -22.91
C PHE A 10 6.80 5.95 -23.62
N LEU A 11 6.87 4.65 -23.32
CA LEU A 11 7.87 3.76 -23.93
C LEU A 11 7.67 3.58 -25.43
N GLU A 12 6.46 3.80 -25.92
CA GLU A 12 6.11 3.77 -27.34
C GLU A 12 6.44 5.07 -28.08
N PHE A 13 6.77 6.14 -27.36
CA PHE A 13 7.13 7.42 -27.99
C PHE A 13 8.53 7.35 -28.56
N PRO A 14 8.73 7.56 -29.89
CA PRO A 14 10.01 7.27 -30.57
C PRO A 14 11.23 8.04 -30.05
N LYS A 15 11.02 9.16 -29.37
CA LYS A 15 12.10 9.96 -28.76
C LYS A 15 12.33 9.66 -27.28
N PHE A 16 11.52 8.81 -26.67
CA PHE A 16 11.70 8.42 -25.29
C PHE A 16 12.87 7.47 -25.15
N LYS A 17 13.76 7.76 -24.21
CA LYS A 17 14.88 6.89 -23.87
C LYS A 17 14.52 6.11 -22.61
N ARG A 18 14.44 4.79 -22.74
CA ARG A 18 14.22 3.88 -21.61
C ARG A 18 15.51 3.75 -20.80
N GLU A 19 15.67 4.61 -19.81
CA GLU A 19 16.83 4.65 -18.91
C GLU A 19 16.33 4.49 -17.47
N LEU A 20 17.00 3.62 -16.69
CA LEU A 20 16.65 3.37 -15.29
C LEU A 20 17.07 4.56 -14.41
N ASN A 21 16.16 5.02 -13.57
CA ASN A 21 16.49 5.90 -12.46
C ASN A 21 17.14 5.07 -11.33
N VAL A 22 18.46 5.04 -11.29
CA VAL A 22 19.22 4.25 -10.33
C VAL A 22 19.02 4.69 -8.87
N GLU A 23 18.64 5.96 -8.66
CA GLU A 23 18.37 6.51 -7.33
C GLU A 23 17.10 5.90 -6.68
N ALA A 24 16.16 5.40 -7.47
CA ALA A 24 14.93 4.81 -6.99
C ALA A 24 15.12 3.39 -6.42
N VAL A 25 16.19 2.68 -6.80
CA VAL A 25 16.36 1.25 -6.44
C VAL A 25 16.51 1.06 -4.93
N LYS A 26 17.32 1.87 -4.26
CA LYS A 26 17.52 1.75 -2.83
C LYS A 26 16.27 2.14 -2.00
N PRO A 27 15.58 3.27 -2.25
CA PRO A 27 14.28 3.57 -1.63
C PRO A 27 13.28 2.44 -1.78
N TYR A 28 13.16 1.88 -2.97
CA TYR A 28 12.30 0.72 -3.22
C TYR A 28 12.65 -0.49 -2.34
N LEU A 29 13.92 -0.84 -2.20
CA LEU A 29 14.33 -1.94 -1.32
C LEU A 29 13.93 -1.70 0.14
N MET A 30 13.89 -0.44 0.58
CA MET A 30 13.49 -0.07 1.94
C MET A 30 11.98 -0.04 2.13
N ASN A 31 11.21 0.41 1.11
CA ASN A 31 9.78 0.67 1.20
C ASN A 31 8.89 -0.35 0.47
N GLN A 32 9.44 -1.18 -0.43
CA GLN A 32 8.75 -2.10 -1.35
C GLN A 32 8.05 -1.42 -2.54
N TYR A 33 8.03 -0.12 -2.60
CA TYR A 33 7.53 0.72 -3.71
C TYR A 33 8.46 1.93 -3.89
N ASN A 34 8.32 2.64 -5.00
CA ASN A 34 9.08 3.86 -5.25
C ASN A 34 8.39 5.05 -4.59
N ASP A 35 9.10 5.70 -3.69
CA ASP A 35 8.61 6.84 -2.90
C ASP A 35 9.27 8.18 -3.29
N LEU A 36 9.84 8.22 -4.48
CA LEU A 36 10.41 9.44 -5.05
C LEU A 36 9.42 10.09 -6.03
N GLU A 37 9.56 11.40 -6.24
CA GLU A 37 8.80 12.12 -7.27
C GLU A 37 9.15 11.63 -8.68
N GLU A 38 10.43 11.31 -8.94
CA GLU A 38 10.88 10.70 -10.18
C GLU A 38 10.65 9.19 -10.15
N THR A 39 10.04 8.68 -11.22
CA THR A 39 9.72 7.26 -11.37
C THR A 39 10.98 6.42 -11.59
N PHE A 40 10.82 5.11 -11.77
CA PHE A 40 11.92 4.24 -12.20
C PHE A 40 12.42 4.51 -13.63
N PHE A 41 11.64 5.24 -14.42
CA PHE A 41 12.07 5.71 -15.74
C PHE A 41 12.61 7.13 -15.60
N LYS A 42 13.90 7.30 -15.88
CA LYS A 42 14.59 8.58 -15.76
C LYS A 42 13.93 9.67 -16.60
N GLY A 43 13.72 10.85 -16.00
CA GLY A 43 13.06 11.98 -16.65
C GLY A 43 11.55 11.91 -16.65
N VAL A 44 10.94 10.89 -16.03
CA VAL A 44 9.49 10.75 -15.86
C VAL A 44 9.12 10.98 -14.39
N TYR A 45 8.21 11.92 -14.15
CA TYR A 45 7.84 12.34 -12.80
C TYR A 45 6.37 12.08 -12.56
N ARG A 46 6.03 11.67 -11.33
CA ARG A 46 4.65 11.64 -10.88
C ARG A 46 4.14 13.05 -10.70
N PHE A 47 2.92 13.28 -11.18
CA PHE A 47 2.25 14.54 -10.89
C PHE A 47 1.73 14.51 -9.46
N PRO A 48 2.01 15.54 -8.62
CA PRO A 48 1.67 15.48 -7.20
C PRO A 48 0.14 15.43 -6.98
N ALA A 49 -0.30 14.59 -6.04
CA ALA A 49 -1.70 14.49 -5.64
C ALA A 49 -2.22 15.82 -5.06
N GLY A 50 -3.52 16.09 -5.23
CA GLY A 50 -4.13 17.33 -4.76
C GLY A 50 -3.71 18.58 -5.52
N HIS A 51 -3.13 18.42 -6.72
CA HIS A 51 -2.69 19.52 -7.58
C HIS A 51 -3.34 19.44 -8.95
N TRP A 52 -3.33 20.59 -9.65
CA TRP A 52 -3.60 20.69 -11.08
C TRP A 52 -2.51 21.56 -11.73
N PHE A 53 -2.36 21.47 -13.03
CA PHE A 53 -1.39 22.29 -13.75
C PHE A 53 -2.01 22.97 -14.97
N GLU A 54 -1.43 24.10 -15.31
CA GLU A 54 -1.62 24.79 -16.58
C GLU A 54 -0.31 24.73 -17.39
N TYR A 55 -0.40 24.30 -18.66
CA TYR A 55 0.74 24.32 -19.56
C TYR A 55 0.46 25.28 -20.72
N LYS A 56 1.25 26.35 -20.80
CA LYS A 56 1.10 27.38 -21.84
C LYS A 56 2.47 27.93 -22.22
N ASP A 57 2.69 28.13 -23.54
CA ASP A 57 3.90 28.73 -24.11
C ASP A 57 5.22 28.07 -23.64
N GLY A 58 5.20 26.76 -23.40
CA GLY A 58 6.35 26.00 -22.92
C GLY A 58 6.56 26.00 -21.40
N GLU A 59 5.76 26.73 -20.65
CA GLU A 59 5.83 26.82 -19.19
C GLU A 59 4.70 26.00 -18.54
N MET A 60 5.06 25.27 -17.48
CA MET A 60 4.11 24.55 -16.63
C MET A 60 3.99 25.26 -15.28
N LYS A 61 2.76 25.60 -14.90
CA LYS A 61 2.43 26.14 -13.57
C LYS A 61 1.58 25.15 -12.81
N THR A 62 2.01 24.77 -11.62
CA THR A 62 1.33 23.80 -10.77
C THR A 62 0.66 24.49 -9.59
N HIS A 63 -0.57 24.09 -9.28
CA HIS A 63 -1.38 24.67 -8.21
C HIS A 63 -1.93 23.56 -7.30
N GLN A 64 -1.71 23.70 -5.99
CA GLN A 64 -2.30 22.81 -4.99
C GLN A 64 -3.73 23.28 -4.68
N TYR A 65 -4.70 22.37 -4.80
CA TYR A 65 -6.11 22.65 -4.48
C TYR A 65 -6.58 21.91 -3.22
N TRP A 66 -5.83 20.90 -2.79
CA TRP A 66 -6.15 20.15 -1.58
C TRP A 66 -4.89 19.63 -0.90
N ASP A 67 -4.91 19.57 0.42
CA ASP A 67 -3.97 18.83 1.27
C ASP A 67 -4.73 18.34 2.50
N ALA A 68 -4.21 17.33 3.19
CA ALA A 68 -4.81 16.83 4.42
C ALA A 68 -4.56 17.79 5.58
N GLU A 69 -5.63 18.30 6.20
CA GLU A 69 -5.58 19.15 7.38
C GLU A 69 -6.08 18.38 8.60
N TYR A 70 -5.33 18.48 9.70
CA TYR A 70 -5.67 17.82 10.96
C TYR A 70 -6.01 18.84 12.01
N LYS A 71 -7.29 19.15 12.09
CA LYS A 71 -7.85 20.04 13.12
C LYS A 71 -8.98 19.31 13.83
N GLU A 72 -8.73 18.91 15.08
CA GLU A 72 -9.73 18.18 15.85
C GLU A 72 -11.02 18.99 16.02
N ASN A 73 -12.14 18.33 15.79
CA ASN A 73 -13.46 18.89 16.05
C ASN A 73 -13.84 18.74 17.54
N SER A 74 -14.94 19.39 17.94
CA SER A 74 -15.45 19.37 19.33
C SER A 74 -16.63 18.40 19.53
N LEU A 75 -16.91 17.52 18.57
CA LEU A 75 -18.01 16.57 18.68
C LEU A 75 -17.76 15.59 19.82
N SER A 76 -18.83 15.25 20.52
CA SER A 76 -18.82 14.12 21.44
C SER A 76 -18.58 12.80 20.70
N PHE A 77 -18.28 11.74 21.43
CA PHE A 77 -18.08 10.42 20.80
C PHE A 77 -19.35 9.97 20.04
N GLU A 78 -20.52 10.07 20.64
CA GLU A 78 -21.78 9.67 20.03
C GLU A 78 -22.13 10.50 18.77
N GLU A 79 -21.90 11.80 18.80
CA GLU A 79 -22.06 12.67 17.62
C GLU A 79 -21.08 12.29 16.51
N THR A 80 -19.84 11.91 16.87
CA THR A 80 -18.84 11.41 15.92
C THR A 80 -19.31 10.12 15.26
N LEU A 81 -19.84 9.16 16.03
CA LEU A 81 -20.39 7.89 15.48
C LEU A 81 -21.56 8.15 14.53
N GLN A 82 -22.46 9.04 14.92
CA GLN A 82 -23.61 9.39 14.07
C GLN A 82 -23.13 10.02 12.77
N LYS A 83 -22.20 10.97 12.86
CA LYS A 83 -21.65 11.65 11.68
C LYS A 83 -20.91 10.69 10.74
N ILE A 84 -20.14 9.72 11.26
CA ILE A 84 -19.52 8.67 10.44
C ILE A 84 -20.59 7.88 9.66
N ASN A 85 -21.67 7.47 10.34
CA ASN A 85 -22.76 6.73 9.69
C ASN A 85 -23.45 7.55 8.60
N ASP A 86 -23.78 8.80 8.89
CA ASP A 86 -24.52 9.66 7.96
C ASP A 86 -23.67 10.02 6.74
N ASP A 87 -22.43 10.46 6.96
CA ASP A 87 -21.53 10.86 5.88
C ASP A 87 -21.12 9.66 5.00
N LEU A 88 -20.83 8.50 5.63
CA LEU A 88 -20.45 7.31 4.86
C LEU A 88 -21.64 6.78 4.05
N LYS A 89 -22.85 6.80 4.61
CA LYS A 89 -24.06 6.41 3.87
C LYS A 89 -24.29 7.34 2.67
N GLU A 90 -24.22 8.64 2.85
CA GLU A 90 -24.38 9.62 1.78
C GLU A 90 -23.30 9.42 0.69
N THR A 91 -22.05 9.22 1.11
CA THR A 91 -20.96 8.95 0.17
C THR A 91 -21.19 7.66 -0.63
N VAL A 92 -21.58 6.57 0.03
CA VAL A 92 -21.89 5.32 -0.66
C VAL A 92 -23.04 5.48 -1.65
N ASP A 93 -24.07 6.25 -1.30
CA ASP A 93 -25.19 6.52 -2.21
C ASP A 93 -24.73 7.32 -3.46
N LEU A 94 -23.75 8.23 -3.33
CA LEU A 94 -23.11 8.91 -4.47
C LEU A 94 -22.27 7.93 -5.32
N TYR A 95 -21.49 7.07 -4.69
CA TYR A 95 -20.62 6.10 -5.36
C TYR A 95 -21.38 4.93 -6.01
N ARG A 96 -22.67 4.79 -5.68
CA ARG A 96 -23.59 3.85 -6.36
C ARG A 96 -24.02 4.33 -7.75
N ILE A 97 -23.95 5.62 -8.04
CA ILE A 97 -24.45 6.21 -9.29
C ILE A 97 -23.62 5.68 -10.45
N ALA A 98 -24.23 4.89 -11.33
CA ALA A 98 -23.63 4.31 -12.52
C ALA A 98 -24.71 3.87 -13.50
N ASP A 99 -24.37 3.85 -14.80
CA ASP A 99 -25.23 3.30 -15.85
C ASP A 99 -25.12 1.77 -15.98
N VAL A 100 -24.28 1.17 -15.15
CA VAL A 100 -23.98 -0.25 -15.12
C VAL A 100 -24.16 -0.82 -13.71
N LYS A 101 -24.22 -2.14 -13.61
CA LYS A 101 -24.30 -2.83 -12.32
C LYS A 101 -23.05 -2.55 -11.48
N VAL A 102 -23.26 -2.18 -10.22
CA VAL A 102 -22.21 -1.96 -9.23
C VAL A 102 -22.18 -3.12 -8.25
N GLY A 103 -21.02 -3.76 -8.10
CA GLY A 103 -20.77 -4.78 -7.10
C GLY A 103 -19.90 -4.29 -5.96
N ALA A 104 -19.48 -5.20 -5.06
CA ALA A 104 -18.56 -4.87 -3.98
C ALA A 104 -17.57 -6.00 -3.72
N PHE A 105 -16.34 -5.63 -3.36
CA PHE A 105 -15.38 -6.54 -2.77
C PHE A 105 -15.75 -6.80 -1.31
N LEU A 106 -15.83 -8.05 -0.93
CA LEU A 106 -16.23 -8.47 0.40
C LEU A 106 -15.20 -9.42 1.00
N SER A 107 -14.59 -8.98 2.08
CA SER A 107 -13.75 -9.81 2.96
C SER A 107 -14.46 -10.04 4.29
N GLU A 108 -13.82 -10.74 5.21
CA GLU A 108 -14.29 -10.83 6.59
C GLU A 108 -14.03 -9.54 7.41
N GLY A 109 -13.28 -8.59 6.84
CA GLY A 109 -12.86 -7.36 7.49
C GLY A 109 -14.00 -6.35 7.64
N ILE A 110 -13.93 -5.56 8.70
CA ILE A 110 -14.95 -4.55 9.02
C ILE A 110 -15.13 -3.52 7.89
N ASP A 111 -14.04 -3.13 7.21
CA ASP A 111 -14.04 -2.05 6.22
C ASP A 111 -14.93 -2.39 5.02
N SER A 112 -14.66 -3.55 4.41
CA SER A 112 -15.45 -4.05 3.29
C SER A 112 -16.88 -4.43 3.72
N SER A 113 -17.03 -5.06 4.89
CA SER A 113 -18.33 -5.49 5.40
C SER A 113 -19.25 -4.30 5.65
N TYR A 114 -18.75 -3.24 6.29
CA TYR A 114 -19.53 -2.04 6.58
C TYR A 114 -19.96 -1.32 5.29
N LEU A 115 -18.98 -1.09 4.40
CA LEU A 115 -19.24 -0.44 3.11
C LEU A 115 -20.26 -1.23 2.27
N THR A 116 -20.07 -2.55 2.16
CA THR A 116 -20.94 -3.43 1.37
C THR A 116 -22.35 -3.46 1.93
N THR A 117 -22.50 -3.44 3.26
CA THR A 117 -23.82 -3.39 3.89
C THR A 117 -24.54 -2.07 3.62
N LEU A 118 -23.82 -0.93 3.62
CA LEU A 118 -24.41 0.36 3.24
C LEU A 118 -24.77 0.43 1.75
N LEU A 119 -23.95 -0.18 0.89
CA LEU A 119 -24.22 -0.26 -0.55
C LEU A 119 -25.41 -1.17 -0.87
N ASN A 120 -25.50 -2.30 -0.15
CA ASN A 120 -26.47 -3.36 -0.38
C ASN A 120 -26.55 -3.78 -1.87
N PRO A 121 -25.45 -4.30 -2.46
CA PRO A 121 -25.39 -4.67 -3.87
C PRO A 121 -26.07 -6.03 -4.13
N ASP A 122 -26.33 -6.36 -5.41
CA ASP A 122 -26.73 -7.71 -5.76
C ASP A 122 -25.56 -8.71 -5.68
N ASP A 123 -24.37 -8.29 -6.15
CA ASP A 123 -23.20 -9.16 -6.34
C ASP A 123 -22.04 -8.72 -5.46
N VAL A 124 -21.44 -9.69 -4.77
CA VAL A 124 -20.24 -9.48 -3.96
C VAL A 124 -19.17 -10.51 -4.30
N PHE A 125 -17.91 -10.09 -4.22
CA PHE A 125 -16.76 -10.85 -4.70
C PHE A 125 -15.71 -11.01 -3.60
N SER A 126 -15.14 -12.22 -3.51
CA SER A 126 -14.06 -12.56 -2.60
C SER A 126 -13.07 -13.51 -3.25
N VAL A 127 -11.84 -13.57 -2.74
CA VAL A 127 -10.87 -14.61 -3.09
C VAL A 127 -10.27 -15.20 -1.83
N SER A 128 -9.81 -16.44 -1.94
CA SER A 128 -9.14 -17.16 -0.85
C SER A 128 -7.90 -17.90 -1.35
N PHE A 129 -7.10 -18.39 -0.43
CA PHE A 129 -5.99 -19.31 -0.71
C PHE A 129 -6.33 -20.70 -0.19
N ASP A 130 -5.61 -21.74 -0.64
CA ASP A 130 -5.82 -23.12 -0.16
C ASP A 130 -5.43 -23.33 1.31
N ASP A 131 -4.65 -22.44 1.90
CA ASP A 131 -4.30 -22.49 3.32
C ASP A 131 -5.48 -21.98 4.19
N SER A 132 -5.99 -22.84 5.06
CA SER A 132 -7.11 -22.53 5.95
C SER A 132 -6.88 -21.35 6.90
N THR A 133 -5.63 -20.97 7.14
CA THR A 133 -5.26 -19.76 7.89
C THR A 133 -5.61 -18.47 7.14
N TYR A 134 -5.87 -18.57 5.83
CA TYR A 134 -6.16 -17.44 4.93
C TYR A 134 -7.57 -17.54 4.32
N ASP A 135 -8.49 -18.30 4.94
CA ASP A 135 -9.87 -18.46 4.46
C ASP A 135 -10.77 -17.30 4.91
N GLU A 136 -10.67 -16.18 4.21
CA GLU A 136 -11.58 -15.04 4.39
C GLU A 136 -12.95 -15.27 3.72
N ALA A 137 -13.03 -16.18 2.75
CA ALA A 137 -14.23 -16.37 1.93
C ALA A 137 -15.40 -16.98 2.69
N SER A 138 -15.15 -17.86 3.67
CA SER A 138 -16.23 -18.51 4.44
C SER A 138 -17.04 -17.48 5.24
N LYS A 139 -16.39 -16.51 5.83
CA LYS A 139 -17.03 -15.46 6.63
C LYS A 139 -17.68 -14.39 5.76
N ALA A 140 -17.02 -14.01 4.66
CA ALA A 140 -17.64 -13.13 3.66
C ALA A 140 -18.93 -13.74 3.12
N LYS A 141 -18.92 -15.06 2.83
CA LYS A 141 -20.13 -15.79 2.42
C LYS A 141 -21.24 -15.74 3.46
N ALA A 142 -20.93 -15.95 4.73
CA ALA A 142 -21.93 -15.91 5.79
C ALA A 142 -22.61 -14.52 5.88
N LEU A 143 -21.88 -13.42 5.71
CA LEU A 143 -22.47 -12.08 5.65
C LEU A 143 -23.34 -11.90 4.39
N ALA A 144 -22.88 -12.42 3.26
CA ALA A 144 -23.64 -12.37 2.01
C ALA A 144 -24.95 -13.16 2.11
N ASP A 145 -24.95 -14.33 2.75
CA ASP A 145 -26.15 -15.15 2.98
C ASP A 145 -27.17 -14.43 3.88
N ILE A 146 -26.72 -13.74 4.94
CA ILE A 146 -27.57 -12.94 5.83
C ILE A 146 -28.27 -11.81 5.05
N ASN A 147 -27.56 -11.16 4.13
CA ASN A 147 -28.08 -10.04 3.37
C ASN A 147 -28.67 -10.43 2.00
N HIS A 148 -28.73 -11.73 1.68
CA HIS A 148 -29.24 -12.27 0.42
C HIS A 148 -28.50 -11.79 -0.83
N TRP A 149 -27.20 -11.47 -0.73
CA TRP A 149 -26.35 -11.11 -1.87
C TRP A 149 -25.87 -12.36 -2.61
N LYS A 150 -25.67 -12.24 -3.90
CA LYS A 150 -25.02 -13.27 -4.70
C LYS A 150 -23.52 -13.24 -4.44
N PHE A 151 -23.01 -14.27 -3.81
CA PHE A 151 -21.61 -14.39 -3.45
C PHE A 151 -20.84 -15.17 -4.51
N PHE A 152 -19.80 -14.53 -5.05
CA PHE A 152 -18.86 -15.14 -5.98
C PHE A 152 -17.49 -15.20 -5.31
N SER A 153 -16.86 -16.37 -5.35
CA SER A 153 -15.52 -16.54 -4.83
C SER A 153 -14.68 -17.41 -5.72
N ASP A 154 -13.38 -17.14 -5.76
CA ASP A 154 -12.40 -17.94 -6.47
C ASP A 154 -11.22 -18.26 -5.53
N LYS A 155 -10.52 -19.38 -5.82
CA LYS A 155 -9.32 -19.76 -5.09
C LYS A 155 -8.09 -19.39 -5.89
N VAL A 156 -7.12 -18.78 -5.23
CA VAL A 156 -5.85 -18.42 -5.83
C VAL A 156 -4.90 -19.59 -5.73
N ASP A 157 -4.59 -20.21 -6.86
CA ASP A 157 -3.59 -21.25 -6.97
C ASP A 157 -2.17 -20.65 -7.00
N ALA A 158 -1.24 -21.26 -6.26
CA ALA A 158 0.12 -20.74 -6.12
C ALA A 158 0.94 -20.80 -7.41
N ASP A 159 0.78 -21.87 -8.22
CA ASP A 159 1.47 -22.01 -9.51
C ASP A 159 0.94 -21.01 -10.53
N GLU A 160 -0.39 -20.81 -10.55
CA GLU A 160 -1.00 -19.77 -11.37
C GLU A 160 -0.53 -18.38 -10.97
N ALA A 161 -0.51 -18.09 -9.66
CA ALA A 161 -0.05 -16.81 -9.15
C ALA A 161 1.39 -16.49 -9.53
N MET A 162 2.30 -17.45 -9.38
CA MET A 162 3.72 -17.26 -9.75
C MET A 162 3.93 -17.19 -11.26
N ARG A 163 3.12 -17.88 -12.05
CA ARG A 163 3.13 -17.81 -13.52
C ARG A 163 2.62 -16.46 -14.03
N ASP A 164 1.53 -15.94 -13.43
CA ASP A 164 0.87 -14.71 -13.85
C ASP A 164 1.54 -13.45 -13.23
N PHE A 165 2.40 -13.62 -12.22
CA PHE A 165 3.09 -12.52 -11.52
C PHE A 165 3.87 -11.54 -12.44
N PRO A 166 4.59 -11.99 -13.48
CA PRO A 166 5.19 -11.08 -14.44
C PRO A 166 4.18 -10.18 -15.15
N GLU A 167 2.99 -10.68 -15.50
CA GLU A 167 1.92 -9.86 -16.10
C GLU A 167 1.40 -8.82 -15.13
N MET A 168 1.22 -9.19 -13.84
CA MET A 168 0.86 -8.24 -12.79
C MET A 168 1.87 -7.10 -12.70
N GLN A 169 3.19 -7.42 -12.70
CA GLN A 169 4.25 -6.41 -12.64
C GLN A 169 4.34 -5.57 -13.92
N TYR A 170 3.98 -6.12 -15.09
CA TYR A 170 3.85 -5.33 -16.31
C TYR A 170 2.77 -4.26 -16.20
N HIS A 171 1.62 -4.61 -15.63
CA HIS A 171 0.52 -3.65 -15.46
C HIS A 171 0.79 -2.62 -14.35
N MET A 172 1.63 -2.94 -13.39
CA MET A 172 2.02 -1.99 -12.33
C MET A 172 2.86 -0.81 -12.83
N ASP A 173 3.48 -0.90 -14.03
CA ASP A 173 4.40 0.11 -14.58
C ASP A 173 5.72 0.25 -13.81
N GLU A 174 5.69 0.25 -12.49
CA GLU A 174 6.84 0.29 -11.58
C GLU A 174 6.81 -0.93 -10.65
N PRO A 175 7.97 -1.38 -10.13
CA PRO A 175 7.97 -2.53 -9.24
C PRO A 175 7.26 -2.18 -7.94
N ASP A 176 6.29 -3.01 -7.58
CA ASP A 176 5.62 -2.96 -6.30
C ASP A 176 5.64 -4.35 -5.66
N ALA A 177 6.31 -4.45 -4.52
CA ALA A 177 6.48 -5.72 -3.82
C ALA A 177 5.42 -5.98 -2.74
N ASN A 178 4.32 -5.26 -2.75
CA ASN A 178 3.18 -5.58 -1.90
C ASN A 178 2.54 -6.90 -2.38
N PRO A 179 2.59 -7.99 -1.59
CA PRO A 179 2.08 -9.29 -2.04
C PRO A 179 0.56 -9.30 -2.28
N SER A 180 -0.17 -8.32 -1.76
CA SER A 180 -1.62 -8.22 -1.97
C SER A 180 -2.03 -7.91 -3.42
N ILE A 181 -1.07 -7.56 -4.28
CA ILE A 181 -1.28 -7.50 -5.73
C ILE A 181 -1.84 -8.81 -6.26
N ILE A 182 -1.35 -9.95 -5.76
CA ILE A 182 -1.76 -11.28 -6.22
C ILE A 182 -3.25 -11.54 -5.98
N PRO A 183 -3.76 -11.54 -4.75
CA PRO A 183 -5.19 -11.77 -4.54
C PRO A 183 -6.05 -10.68 -5.18
N LEU A 184 -5.60 -9.43 -5.25
CA LEU A 184 -6.31 -8.35 -5.93
C LEU A 184 -6.46 -8.61 -7.43
N TRP A 185 -5.42 -9.14 -8.10
CA TRP A 185 -5.47 -9.55 -9.50
C TRP A 185 -6.60 -10.53 -9.78
N TYR A 186 -6.67 -11.60 -9.01
CA TYR A 186 -7.72 -12.63 -9.18
C TYR A 186 -9.09 -12.11 -8.76
N LEU A 187 -9.18 -11.25 -7.75
CA LEU A 187 -10.43 -10.62 -7.32
C LEU A 187 -11.00 -9.72 -8.43
N CYS A 188 -10.18 -8.89 -9.05
CA CYS A 188 -10.59 -8.04 -10.17
C CYS A 188 -10.97 -8.87 -11.40
N LYS A 189 -10.20 -9.91 -11.73
CA LYS A 189 -10.49 -10.88 -12.81
C LYS A 189 -11.84 -11.58 -12.61
N LEU A 190 -12.14 -11.97 -11.37
CA LEU A 190 -13.43 -12.57 -11.00
C LEU A 190 -14.57 -11.57 -11.13
N ALA A 191 -14.45 -10.40 -10.49
CA ALA A 191 -15.50 -9.38 -10.47
C ALA A 191 -15.87 -8.90 -11.87
N ARG A 192 -14.87 -8.73 -12.75
CA ARG A 192 -15.08 -8.27 -14.13
C ARG A 192 -15.96 -9.20 -14.97
N LYS A 193 -16.08 -10.48 -14.61
CA LYS A 193 -17.01 -11.42 -15.26
C LYS A 193 -18.49 -11.07 -15.01
N HIS A 194 -18.78 -10.28 -13.98
CA HIS A 194 -20.13 -10.01 -13.50
C HIS A 194 -20.51 -8.54 -13.49
N VAL A 195 -19.54 -7.66 -13.21
CA VAL A 195 -19.74 -6.20 -13.08
C VAL A 195 -18.64 -5.42 -13.79
N THR A 196 -18.89 -4.13 -14.06
CA THR A 196 -17.90 -3.21 -14.60
C THR A 196 -17.39 -2.25 -13.54
N VAL A 197 -18.14 -2.09 -12.45
CA VAL A 197 -17.82 -1.23 -11.31
C VAL A 197 -17.93 -2.04 -10.03
N ALA A 198 -16.95 -1.90 -9.11
CA ALA A 198 -16.99 -2.49 -7.79
C ALA A 198 -16.53 -1.49 -6.71
N LEU A 199 -17.14 -1.55 -5.52
CA LEU A 199 -16.68 -0.79 -4.37
C LEU A 199 -15.65 -1.59 -3.57
N SER A 200 -14.61 -0.90 -3.08
CA SER A 200 -13.57 -1.44 -2.21
C SER A 200 -13.48 -0.67 -0.89
N GLY A 201 -13.05 -1.37 0.17
CA GLY A 201 -12.85 -0.83 1.51
C GLY A 201 -11.48 -0.17 1.73
N GLU A 202 -10.70 0.09 0.68
CA GLU A 202 -9.38 0.74 0.78
C GLU A 202 -9.48 2.13 1.41
N GLY A 203 -8.41 2.57 2.08
CA GLY A 203 -8.32 3.89 2.73
C GLY A 203 -8.88 3.94 4.16
N ALA A 204 -9.67 2.97 4.59
CA ALA A 204 -10.23 2.95 5.93
C ALA A 204 -9.17 2.80 7.03
N ASP A 205 -8.09 2.07 6.79
CA ASP A 205 -7.01 1.89 7.75
C ASP A 205 -6.21 3.17 7.95
N GLU A 206 -5.89 3.87 6.89
CA GLU A 206 -5.12 5.10 6.90
C GLU A 206 -5.90 6.24 7.55
N LEU A 207 -7.15 6.42 7.14
CA LEU A 207 -7.98 7.52 7.61
C LEU A 207 -8.49 7.34 9.05
N PHE A 208 -8.85 6.12 9.44
CA PHE A 208 -9.40 5.84 10.77
C PHE A 208 -8.40 5.15 11.71
N ALA A 209 -7.10 5.21 11.39
CA ALA A 209 -6.01 4.67 12.21
C ALA A 209 -6.18 3.17 12.50
N GLY A 210 -6.31 2.35 11.45
CA GLY A 210 -6.62 0.92 11.58
C GLY A 210 -5.42 0.02 11.81
N TYR A 211 -4.23 0.42 11.38
CA TYR A 211 -3.03 -0.40 11.53
C TYR A 211 -2.56 -0.50 12.98
N VAL A 212 -2.02 -1.67 13.32
CA VAL A 212 -1.49 -1.94 14.67
C VAL A 212 -0.46 -0.90 15.10
N ASN A 213 0.32 -0.37 14.17
CA ASN A 213 1.34 0.64 14.43
C ASN A 213 0.76 1.92 15.03
N TYR A 214 -0.42 2.35 14.61
CA TYR A 214 -1.11 3.50 15.21
C TYR A 214 -1.46 3.23 16.68
N GLY A 215 -1.93 2.03 16.99
CA GLY A 215 -2.24 1.61 18.38
C GLY A 215 -1.02 1.54 19.29
N MET A 216 0.18 1.34 18.74
CA MET A 216 1.43 1.30 19.53
C MET A 216 1.80 2.66 20.14
N HIS A 217 1.17 3.75 19.70
CA HIS A 217 1.32 5.07 20.28
C HIS A 217 0.37 5.37 21.45
N THR A 218 -0.62 4.50 21.69
CA THR A 218 -1.52 4.63 22.82
C THR A 218 -0.97 3.85 24.02
N HIS A 219 -0.81 4.50 25.17
CA HIS A 219 -0.14 3.88 26.32
C HIS A 219 -0.83 4.20 27.63
N ASN A 220 -0.48 3.39 28.64
CA ASN A 220 -0.90 3.68 30.00
C ASN A 220 -0.33 5.01 30.48
N ASP A 221 -1.06 5.65 31.36
CA ASP A 221 -0.76 7.02 31.82
C ASP A 221 0.61 7.13 32.50
N ILE A 222 1.11 6.04 33.10
CA ILE A 222 2.43 5.98 33.73
C ILE A 222 3.53 6.24 32.70
N ILE A 223 3.46 5.60 31.55
CA ILE A 223 4.44 5.77 30.47
C ILE A 223 4.36 7.17 29.87
N LYS A 224 3.14 7.72 29.72
CA LYS A 224 2.95 9.11 29.25
C LYS A 224 3.58 10.10 30.22
N VAL A 225 3.33 9.96 31.53
CA VAL A 225 3.92 10.81 32.59
C VAL A 225 5.45 10.70 32.54
N PHE A 226 6.00 9.48 32.52
CA PHE A 226 7.44 9.26 32.46
C PHE A 226 8.09 9.85 31.23
N THR A 227 7.45 9.69 30.05
CA THR A 227 7.92 10.29 28.81
C THR A 227 7.88 11.81 28.86
N SER A 228 6.84 12.39 29.48
CA SER A 228 6.72 13.85 29.67
C SER A 228 7.86 14.42 30.50
N GLU A 229 8.28 13.73 31.57
CA GLU A 229 9.44 14.14 32.37
C GLU A 229 10.74 14.06 31.55
N LEU A 230 10.93 13.00 30.78
CA LEU A 230 12.11 12.84 29.92
C LEU A 230 12.17 13.89 28.81
N LYS A 231 11.05 14.42 28.34
CA LYS A 231 10.97 15.52 27.37
C LYS A 231 11.63 16.83 27.87
N LYS A 232 11.74 17.00 29.18
CA LYS A 232 12.41 18.18 29.80
C LYS A 232 13.92 18.15 29.64
N LEU A 233 14.52 17.03 29.21
CA LEU A 233 15.96 16.92 28.95
C LEU A 233 16.39 17.80 27.77
N PRO A 234 17.62 18.34 27.76
CA PRO A 234 18.19 19.01 26.60
C PRO A 234 18.14 18.10 25.36
N GLU A 235 17.84 18.67 24.19
CA GLU A 235 17.60 17.95 22.93
C GLU A 235 18.64 16.87 22.64
N LYS A 236 19.94 17.20 22.67
CA LYS A 236 21.02 16.22 22.43
C LYS A 236 20.95 15.00 23.36
N LYS A 237 20.60 15.21 24.66
CA LYS A 237 20.44 14.12 25.62
C LYS A 237 19.17 13.32 25.36
N ARG A 238 18.10 14.00 25.02
CA ARG A 238 16.79 13.43 24.69
C ARG A 238 16.88 12.51 23.47
N VAL A 239 17.44 12.99 22.36
CA VAL A 239 17.65 12.21 21.14
C VAL A 239 18.56 11.00 21.39
N LYS A 240 19.69 11.18 22.12
CA LYS A 240 20.56 10.06 22.49
C LYS A 240 19.83 9.00 23.33
N LEU A 241 18.93 9.43 24.21
CA LEU A 241 18.11 8.52 25.01
C LEU A 241 17.09 7.78 24.13
N ALA A 242 16.45 8.48 23.19
CA ALA A 242 15.53 7.88 22.22
C ALA A 242 16.20 6.74 21.43
N HIS A 243 17.40 6.98 20.89
CA HIS A 243 18.21 5.95 20.22
C HIS A 243 18.54 4.76 21.12
N LYS A 244 18.81 5.01 22.41
CA LYS A 244 19.05 3.92 23.36
C LYS A 244 17.79 3.10 23.61
N ILE A 245 16.64 3.75 23.83
CA ILE A 245 15.34 3.10 24.04
C ILE A 245 14.95 2.26 22.82
N LYS A 246 15.14 2.79 21.61
CA LYS A 246 14.87 2.05 20.37
C LYS A 246 15.59 0.70 20.30
N ARG A 247 16.81 0.61 20.83
CA ARG A 247 17.64 -0.61 20.84
C ARG A 247 17.34 -1.57 22.00
N MET A 248 16.48 -1.20 22.96
CA MET A 248 16.09 -2.08 24.07
C MET A 248 15.12 -3.16 23.59
N PRO A 249 15.00 -4.30 24.29
CA PRO A 249 13.95 -5.28 24.06
C PRO A 249 12.56 -4.63 24.06
N ASN A 250 11.60 -5.27 23.39
CA ASN A 250 10.26 -4.72 23.29
C ASN A 250 9.55 -4.68 24.65
N PHE A 251 8.86 -3.58 24.93
CA PHE A 251 8.02 -3.39 26.11
C PHE A 251 6.85 -2.46 25.81
N PRO A 252 5.73 -2.54 26.54
CA PRO A 252 4.59 -1.66 26.33
C PRO A 252 5.01 -0.19 26.41
N GLY A 253 4.68 0.59 25.39
CA GLY A 253 5.02 2.01 25.35
C GLY A 253 6.41 2.37 24.83
N LYS A 254 7.23 1.41 24.43
CA LYS A 254 8.57 1.67 23.89
C LYS A 254 8.52 2.65 22.71
N VAL A 255 7.62 2.42 21.77
CA VAL A 255 7.46 3.27 20.56
C VAL A 255 7.13 4.69 20.95
N HIS A 256 6.12 4.88 21.77
CA HIS A 256 5.74 6.20 22.29
C HIS A 256 6.94 6.90 22.95
N MET A 257 7.70 6.21 23.77
CA MET A 257 8.83 6.82 24.44
C MET A 257 9.88 7.33 23.43
N TYR A 258 10.35 6.50 22.51
CA TYR A 258 11.44 6.95 21.65
C TYR A 258 10.96 7.94 20.57
N THR A 259 9.74 7.80 20.02
CA THR A 259 9.21 8.74 19.02
C THR A 259 8.92 10.11 19.63
N ASN A 260 8.44 10.17 20.86
CA ASN A 260 8.20 11.42 21.56
C ASN A 260 9.46 12.08 22.14
N LEU A 261 10.56 11.37 22.29
CA LEU A 261 11.84 11.90 22.75
C LEU A 261 12.72 12.39 21.61
N ALA A 262 12.57 11.88 20.41
CA ALA A 262 13.28 12.28 19.21
C ALA A 262 12.52 13.34 18.41
N GLU A 263 13.19 13.93 17.42
CA GLU A 263 12.50 14.63 16.36
C GLU A 263 11.72 13.59 15.51
N PRO A 264 10.51 13.91 15.01
CA PRO A 264 9.72 12.96 14.22
C PRO A 264 10.47 12.35 13.03
N SER A 265 11.27 13.15 12.31
CA SER A 265 12.10 12.71 11.19
C SER A 265 13.19 11.68 11.56
N GLU A 266 13.51 11.52 12.85
CA GLU A 266 14.49 10.54 13.31
C GLU A 266 13.92 9.14 13.44
N PHE A 267 12.65 9.03 13.84
CA PHE A 267 11.97 7.77 14.14
C PHE A 267 10.52 7.80 13.67
N TYR A 268 10.32 7.88 12.37
CA TYR A 268 8.99 7.64 11.83
C TYR A 268 8.59 6.16 12.01
N VAL A 269 7.35 5.95 12.35
CA VAL A 269 6.79 4.63 12.60
C VAL A 269 5.39 4.58 12.00
N GLY A 270 5.32 4.58 10.70
CA GLY A 270 4.08 4.36 9.95
C GLY A 270 4.06 2.99 9.29
N GLN A 271 3.07 2.75 8.47
CA GLN A 271 2.93 1.47 7.77
C GLN A 271 4.03 1.25 6.72
N SER A 272 4.46 2.31 6.07
CA SER A 272 5.49 2.27 5.02
C SER A 272 6.91 2.12 5.54
N VAL A 273 7.15 2.23 6.84
CA VAL A 273 8.51 2.20 7.39
C VAL A 273 8.89 0.81 7.84
N ILE A 274 10.17 0.49 7.68
CA ILE A 274 10.79 -0.65 8.32
C ILE A 274 10.60 -0.51 9.82
N TYR A 275 9.62 -1.19 10.30
CA TYR A 275 9.30 -1.23 11.68
C TYR A 275 9.94 -2.45 12.28
N ASP A 276 11.22 -2.30 12.61
CA ASP A 276 11.93 -3.34 13.29
C ASP A 276 11.93 -3.08 14.78
N MET A 277 11.09 -3.81 15.49
CA MET A 277 11.26 -3.98 16.91
C MET A 277 12.00 -5.28 17.25
N ASP A 278 11.85 -6.31 16.45
CA ASP A 278 12.45 -7.61 16.69
C ASP A 278 12.94 -8.32 15.41
N TYR A 279 12.44 -7.91 14.22
CA TYR A 279 12.85 -8.46 12.92
C TYR A 279 12.80 -7.39 11.83
N PRO A 280 13.88 -7.16 11.05
CA PRO A 280 13.84 -6.34 9.86
C PRO A 280 12.90 -7.00 8.85
N THR A 281 11.73 -6.40 8.65
CA THR A 281 10.77 -6.93 7.68
C THR A 281 11.16 -6.61 6.24
N ILE A 282 11.92 -5.53 6.02
CA ILE A 282 12.51 -5.10 4.75
C ILE A 282 13.95 -4.67 4.99
N PHE A 283 14.58 -4.00 4.03
CA PHE A 283 15.97 -3.57 4.17
C PHE A 283 16.11 -2.28 4.98
N THR A 284 17.05 -2.24 5.91
CA THR A 284 17.56 -0.96 6.42
C THR A 284 18.39 -0.26 5.34
N SER A 285 18.62 1.05 5.48
CA SER A 285 19.48 1.80 4.55
C SER A 285 20.89 1.19 4.42
N LYS A 286 21.44 0.63 5.50
CA LYS A 286 22.71 -0.07 5.51
C LYS A 286 22.67 -1.39 4.77
N ASP A 287 21.62 -2.19 5.02
CA ASP A 287 21.48 -3.52 4.43
C ASP A 287 21.21 -3.42 2.94
N ALA A 288 20.35 -2.49 2.49
CA ALA A 288 20.14 -2.20 1.09
C ALA A 288 21.45 -1.85 0.37
N ASN A 289 22.24 -0.90 0.92
CA ASN A 289 23.54 -0.58 0.35
C ASN A 289 24.52 -1.77 0.36
N SER A 290 24.38 -2.72 1.26
CA SER A 290 25.29 -3.87 1.37
C SER A 290 25.13 -4.88 0.23
N ILE A 291 23.93 -4.98 -0.33
CA ILE A 291 23.59 -5.91 -1.43
C ILE A 291 23.63 -5.26 -2.81
N LEU A 292 23.63 -3.90 -2.88
CA LEU A 292 23.65 -3.17 -4.15
C LEU A 292 25.08 -3.00 -4.68
N GLN A 293 25.21 -2.95 -6.02
CA GLN A 293 26.43 -2.52 -6.69
C GLN A 293 26.69 -1.01 -6.41
N PRO A 294 27.94 -0.53 -6.49
CA PRO A 294 28.31 0.84 -6.12
C PRO A 294 27.44 1.92 -6.79
N THR A 295 27.10 1.74 -8.07
CA THR A 295 26.30 2.69 -8.87
C THR A 295 24.90 2.93 -8.29
N TYR A 296 24.34 1.95 -7.59
CA TYR A 296 22.99 2.00 -7.01
C TYR A 296 22.98 2.41 -5.54
N ARG A 297 24.15 2.63 -4.94
CA ARG A 297 24.26 3.04 -3.54
C ARG A 297 24.09 4.55 -3.42
N ASN A 298 23.25 4.96 -2.49
CA ASN A 298 23.06 6.37 -2.17
C ASN A 298 22.92 6.58 -0.65
N LYS A 299 22.78 7.86 -0.22
CA LYS A 299 22.65 8.25 1.19
C LYS A 299 21.20 8.38 1.64
N LEU A 300 20.24 8.15 0.76
CA LEU A 300 18.82 8.25 1.11
C LEU A 300 18.47 7.30 2.25
N THR A 301 17.63 7.79 3.13
CA THR A 301 17.00 7.01 4.21
C THR A 301 15.52 7.28 4.19
N VAL A 302 14.72 6.39 4.74
CA VAL A 302 13.26 6.56 4.83
C VAL A 302 12.92 7.87 5.53
N ASN A 303 13.51 8.14 6.69
CA ASN A 303 13.29 9.39 7.41
C ASN A 303 13.74 10.63 6.61
N GLY A 304 14.79 10.51 5.79
CA GLY A 304 15.25 11.59 4.91
C GLY A 304 14.25 11.92 3.82
N ILE A 305 13.63 10.89 3.22
CA ILE A 305 12.57 11.04 2.20
C ILE A 305 11.38 11.78 2.81
N TYR A 306 10.92 11.37 3.98
CA TYR A 306 9.72 11.91 4.64
C TYR A 306 9.94 13.22 5.40
N GLN A 307 11.18 13.70 5.51
CA GLN A 307 11.51 14.87 6.34
C GLN A 307 10.73 16.14 5.97
N LYS A 308 10.49 16.36 4.68
CA LYS A 308 9.72 17.52 4.19
C LYS A 308 8.30 17.51 4.75
N ASP A 309 7.66 16.36 4.72
CA ASP A 309 6.26 16.21 5.13
C ASP A 309 6.12 16.17 6.66
N PHE A 310 7.08 15.57 7.37
CA PHE A 310 7.13 15.71 8.83
C PHE A 310 7.21 17.17 9.32
N LYS A 311 7.91 18.04 8.58
CA LYS A 311 7.97 19.47 8.94
C LYS A 311 6.62 20.15 8.85
N LYS A 312 5.75 19.75 7.90
CA LYS A 312 4.40 20.30 7.74
C LYS A 312 3.51 19.97 8.93
N VAL A 313 3.65 18.76 9.48
CA VAL A 313 2.79 18.25 10.58
C VAL A 313 3.48 18.28 11.93
N LYS A 314 4.56 19.05 12.06
CA LYS A 314 5.28 19.20 13.33
C LYS A 314 4.37 19.83 14.39
N GLY A 315 4.24 19.13 15.53
CA GLY A 315 3.53 19.66 16.71
C GLY A 315 2.09 19.16 16.87
N ILE A 316 1.54 18.43 15.89
CA ILE A 316 0.28 17.69 16.07
C ILE A 316 0.54 16.32 16.71
N ASP A 317 -0.52 15.62 17.07
CA ASP A 317 -0.46 14.28 17.67
C ASP A 317 0.30 13.28 16.78
N ASN A 318 1.07 12.37 17.38
CA ASN A 318 1.91 11.42 16.64
C ASN A 318 1.11 10.49 15.73
N VAL A 319 -0.10 10.08 16.12
CA VAL A 319 -0.96 9.26 15.25
C VAL A 319 -1.36 10.05 14.01
N LYS A 320 -1.73 11.32 14.20
CA LYS A 320 -2.04 12.21 13.07
C LYS A 320 -0.84 12.50 12.17
N GLN A 321 0.37 12.64 12.75
CA GLN A 321 1.58 12.73 11.95
C GLN A 321 1.81 11.49 11.08
N MET A 322 1.62 10.29 11.67
CA MET A 322 1.71 9.03 10.94
C MET A 322 0.68 8.92 9.83
N GLN A 323 -0.58 9.26 10.12
CA GLN A 323 -1.66 9.26 9.13
C GLN A 323 -1.34 10.20 7.96
N TYR A 324 -0.79 11.39 8.22
CA TYR A 324 -0.38 12.32 7.17
C TYR A 324 0.69 11.71 6.26
N ILE A 325 1.73 11.11 6.84
CA ILE A 325 2.80 10.48 6.08
C ILE A 325 2.28 9.27 5.31
N ASP A 326 1.49 8.40 5.94
CA ASP A 326 0.93 7.24 5.27
C ASP A 326 -0.01 7.63 4.11
N LEU A 327 -0.80 8.69 4.28
CA LEU A 327 -1.68 9.20 3.23
C LEU A 327 -0.91 9.73 2.01
N HIS A 328 0.23 10.43 2.23
CA HIS A 328 1.02 11.06 1.16
C HIS A 328 2.04 10.13 0.50
N HIS A 329 2.40 9.02 1.13
CA HIS A 329 3.44 8.10 0.68
C HIS A 329 2.89 6.70 0.45
N PHE A 330 2.56 5.99 1.50
CA PHE A 330 2.12 4.59 1.41
C PHE A 330 0.80 4.45 0.66
N MET A 331 -0.19 5.28 0.97
CA MET A 331 -1.49 5.25 0.30
C MET A 331 -1.36 5.51 -1.20
N LEU A 332 -0.65 6.57 -1.57
CA LEU A 332 -0.50 6.97 -2.98
C LEU A 332 0.37 6.01 -3.80
N ASN A 333 1.51 5.58 -3.23
CA ASN A 333 2.56 4.91 -3.98
C ASN A 333 2.53 3.38 -3.90
N ASP A 334 1.70 2.82 -3.01
CA ASP A 334 1.46 1.37 -2.86
C ASP A 334 -0.04 1.08 -3.01
N ILE A 335 -0.88 1.52 -2.04
CA ILE A 335 -2.27 1.05 -1.93
C ILE A 335 -3.11 1.47 -3.14
N GLU A 336 -3.18 2.76 -3.45
CA GLU A 336 -3.98 3.27 -4.58
C GLU A 336 -3.34 2.90 -5.92
N GLN A 337 -2.02 2.93 -6.03
CA GLN A 337 -1.34 2.56 -7.26
C GLN A 337 -1.66 1.11 -7.65
N LYS A 338 -1.57 0.16 -6.72
CA LYS A 338 -1.93 -1.23 -7.03
C LYS A 338 -3.43 -1.40 -7.28
N ALA A 339 -4.29 -0.72 -6.50
CA ALA A 339 -5.73 -0.82 -6.68
C ALA A 339 -6.16 -0.34 -8.08
N ASP A 340 -5.68 0.82 -8.52
CA ASP A 340 -5.94 1.37 -9.85
C ASP A 340 -5.35 0.50 -10.96
N LYS A 341 -4.05 0.24 -10.93
CA LYS A 341 -3.35 -0.51 -12.00
C LYS A 341 -3.89 -1.91 -12.20
N ILE A 342 -4.11 -2.63 -11.12
CA ILE A 342 -4.58 -4.03 -11.18
C ILE A 342 -6.05 -4.10 -11.61
N SER A 343 -6.89 -3.21 -11.13
CA SER A 343 -8.29 -3.19 -11.54
C SER A 343 -8.44 -2.79 -13.01
N MET A 344 -7.68 -1.78 -13.45
CA MET A 344 -7.69 -1.32 -14.83
C MET A 344 -7.08 -2.33 -15.80
N ALA A 345 -6.13 -3.18 -15.38
CA ALA A 345 -5.66 -4.32 -16.15
C ALA A 345 -6.80 -5.27 -16.56
N HIS A 346 -7.83 -5.35 -15.75
CA HIS A 346 -9.05 -6.13 -16.00
C HIS A 346 -10.23 -5.28 -16.52
N SER A 347 -10.03 -4.00 -16.82
CA SER A 347 -11.11 -3.08 -17.24
C SER A 347 -12.25 -3.01 -16.22
N LEU A 348 -11.92 -3.06 -14.92
CA LEU A 348 -12.83 -2.93 -13.80
C LEU A 348 -12.61 -1.57 -13.12
N GLU A 349 -13.65 -0.74 -13.02
CA GLU A 349 -13.59 0.49 -12.24
C GLU A 349 -13.77 0.15 -10.75
N VAL A 350 -12.72 0.33 -9.96
CA VAL A 350 -12.82 0.19 -8.50
C VAL A 350 -13.01 1.56 -7.87
N ARG A 351 -14.04 1.70 -7.07
CA ARG A 351 -14.38 2.93 -6.32
C ARG A 351 -14.09 2.74 -4.85
N VAL A 352 -13.55 3.78 -4.21
CA VAL A 352 -13.04 3.77 -2.84
C VAL A 352 -13.70 4.84 -1.96
N PRO A 353 -14.96 4.63 -1.50
CA PRO A 353 -15.74 5.66 -0.79
C PRO A 353 -15.07 6.19 0.48
N TYR A 354 -14.22 5.41 1.16
CA TYR A 354 -13.48 5.92 2.32
C TYR A 354 -12.54 7.06 1.97
N LEU A 355 -12.00 7.11 0.74
CA LEU A 355 -11.11 8.17 0.27
C LEU A 355 -11.87 9.39 -0.31
N ASP A 356 -13.19 9.39 -0.27
CA ASP A 356 -13.95 10.59 -0.59
C ASP A 356 -13.48 11.77 0.27
N LYS A 357 -13.38 12.94 -0.35
CA LYS A 357 -12.93 14.17 0.33
C LYS A 357 -13.70 14.42 1.62
N LYS A 358 -15.03 14.23 1.61
CA LYS A 358 -15.89 14.44 2.78
C LYS A 358 -15.53 13.48 3.92
N ILE A 359 -15.28 12.22 3.61
CA ILE A 359 -14.88 11.20 4.59
C ILE A 359 -13.46 11.47 5.11
N ALA A 360 -12.53 11.85 4.22
CA ALA A 360 -11.16 12.18 4.60
C ALA A 360 -11.13 13.39 5.56
N GLU A 361 -11.86 14.47 5.25
CA GLU A 361 -11.95 15.66 6.10
C GLU A 361 -12.60 15.33 7.45
N LEU A 362 -13.65 14.50 7.48
CA LEU A 362 -14.23 14.03 8.73
C LEU A 362 -13.20 13.24 9.55
N ALA A 363 -12.57 12.21 8.96
CA ALA A 363 -11.61 11.34 9.65
C ALA A 363 -10.42 12.13 10.22
N ASN A 364 -9.91 13.09 9.44
CA ASN A 364 -8.82 13.96 9.87
C ASN A 364 -9.21 14.84 11.06
N SER A 365 -10.48 15.20 11.18
CA SER A 365 -11.00 16.03 12.29
C SER A 365 -11.34 15.23 13.56
N ILE A 366 -11.42 13.90 13.52
CA ILE A 366 -11.73 13.07 14.68
C ILE A 366 -10.58 13.11 15.69
N PRO A 367 -10.82 13.40 16.98
CA PRO A 367 -9.81 13.33 18.02
C PRO A 367 -9.13 11.95 18.09
N THR A 368 -7.80 11.93 18.26
CA THR A 368 -7.03 10.68 18.31
C THR A 368 -7.57 9.65 19.31
N LYS A 369 -8.08 10.11 20.46
CA LYS A 369 -8.70 9.24 21.48
C LYS A 369 -9.93 8.46 21.00
N TYR A 370 -10.57 8.90 19.91
CA TYR A 370 -11.69 8.21 19.26
C TYR A 370 -11.25 7.32 18.09
N LEU A 371 -10.04 7.53 17.55
CA LEU A 371 -9.48 6.69 16.50
C LEU A 371 -8.81 5.44 17.07
N VAL A 372 -7.97 5.62 18.09
CA VAL A 372 -7.24 4.53 18.73
C VAL A 372 -7.35 4.65 20.25
N ASN A 373 -7.51 3.51 20.91
CA ASN A 373 -7.49 3.42 22.36
C ASN A 373 -6.58 2.27 22.82
N ARG A 374 -6.61 1.92 24.09
CA ARG A 374 -5.74 0.87 24.66
C ARG A 374 -5.97 -0.52 24.05
N HIS A 375 -7.15 -0.79 23.51
CA HIS A 375 -7.58 -2.12 23.08
C HIS A 375 -7.84 -2.19 21.58
N ASP A 376 -8.25 -1.08 20.97
CA ASP A 376 -8.77 -1.05 19.62
C ASP A 376 -8.08 0.02 18.76
N THR A 377 -7.85 -0.33 17.51
CA THR A 377 -7.65 0.57 16.38
C THR A 377 -8.97 0.77 15.62
N LYS A 378 -9.12 1.82 14.82
CA LYS A 378 -10.39 2.20 14.16
C LYS A 378 -11.57 2.34 15.14
N TYR A 379 -11.32 2.75 16.37
CA TYR A 379 -12.33 2.63 17.44
C TYR A 379 -13.67 3.27 17.09
N ALA A 380 -13.67 4.52 16.60
CA ALA A 380 -14.93 5.17 16.20
C ALA A 380 -15.59 4.48 15.01
N LEU A 381 -14.83 4.08 13.98
CA LEU A 381 -15.39 3.37 12.81
C LEU A 381 -16.02 2.03 13.20
N ARG A 382 -15.36 1.26 14.09
CA ARG A 382 -15.91 0.02 14.64
C ARG A 382 -17.20 0.25 15.38
N LYS A 383 -17.24 1.27 16.26
CA LYS A 383 -18.43 1.60 17.02
C LYS A 383 -19.57 2.13 16.15
N ALA A 384 -19.26 2.89 15.12
CA ALA A 384 -20.27 3.33 14.15
C ALA A 384 -20.89 2.12 13.39
N SER A 385 -20.06 1.15 13.00
CA SER A 385 -20.51 -0.03 12.27
C SER A 385 -21.41 -0.98 13.06
N GLU A 386 -21.35 -0.96 14.41
CA GLU A 386 -22.22 -1.77 15.29
C GLU A 386 -23.73 -1.47 15.09
N LYS A 387 -24.08 -0.32 14.51
CA LYS A 387 -25.46 0.04 14.16
C LYS A 387 -25.94 -0.63 12.87
N VAL A 388 -25.04 -1.15 12.05
CA VAL A 388 -25.32 -1.62 10.69
C VAL A 388 -24.94 -3.08 10.53
N LEU A 389 -23.81 -3.50 11.12
CA LEU A 389 -23.28 -4.85 11.04
C LEU A 389 -23.72 -5.72 12.23
N PRO A 390 -23.90 -7.03 12.03
CA PRO A 390 -23.98 -7.96 13.14
C PRO A 390 -22.71 -7.91 14.00
N ASP A 391 -22.84 -8.11 15.30
CA ASP A 391 -21.75 -8.03 16.30
C ASP A 391 -20.49 -8.82 15.91
N GLU A 392 -20.65 -9.98 15.29
CA GLU A 392 -19.55 -10.84 14.88
C GLU A 392 -18.60 -10.12 13.89
N TRP A 393 -19.12 -9.29 12.97
CA TRP A 393 -18.30 -8.54 12.01
C TRP A 393 -17.77 -7.23 12.59
N ALA A 394 -18.62 -6.51 13.31
CA ALA A 394 -18.23 -5.22 13.91
C ALA A 394 -17.07 -5.36 14.92
N LYS A 395 -17.01 -6.48 15.65
CA LYS A 395 -16.01 -6.74 16.72
C LYS A 395 -14.80 -7.55 16.26
N ARG A 396 -14.69 -7.91 14.96
CA ARG A 396 -13.57 -8.71 14.48
C ARG A 396 -12.23 -7.99 14.58
N PRO A 397 -11.16 -8.70 14.94
CA PRO A 397 -9.81 -8.14 14.86
C PRO A 397 -9.43 -7.88 13.40
N LYS A 398 -8.52 -6.90 13.19
CA LYS A 398 -7.96 -6.65 11.87
C LYS A 398 -7.12 -7.86 11.42
N LEU A 399 -7.54 -8.47 10.33
CA LEU A 399 -6.70 -9.34 9.51
C LEU A 399 -6.37 -8.56 8.24
N GLY A 400 -5.12 -8.59 7.78
CA GLY A 400 -4.75 -7.96 6.52
C GLY A 400 -5.36 -8.73 5.34
N PHE A 401 -4.90 -8.40 4.11
CA PHE A 401 -5.16 -9.20 2.90
C PHE A 401 -3.91 -10.06 2.64
N PRO A 402 -3.70 -11.13 3.43
CA PRO A 402 -2.42 -11.83 3.49
C PRO A 402 -2.25 -12.73 2.28
N THR A 403 -1.02 -12.75 1.76
CA THR A 403 -0.58 -13.69 0.72
C THR A 403 0.45 -14.65 1.33
N PRO A 404 0.37 -15.95 1.10
CA PRO A 404 1.22 -16.95 1.74
C PRO A 404 2.64 -17.03 1.19
N ILE A 405 3.29 -15.88 0.94
CA ILE A 405 4.66 -15.79 0.38
C ILE A 405 5.68 -16.54 1.26
N LYS A 406 5.47 -16.57 2.59
CA LYS A 406 6.36 -17.30 3.48
C LYS A 406 6.36 -18.79 3.16
N GLN A 407 5.18 -19.35 2.98
CA GLN A 407 4.98 -20.76 2.65
C GLN A 407 5.53 -21.05 1.25
N TRP A 408 5.17 -20.23 0.27
CA TRP A 408 5.60 -20.41 -1.12
C TRP A 408 7.13 -20.41 -1.25
N LEU A 409 7.82 -19.46 -0.67
CA LEU A 409 9.30 -19.39 -0.72
C LEU A 409 10.00 -20.57 0.01
N LYS A 410 9.26 -21.38 0.76
CA LYS A 410 9.74 -22.63 1.38
C LYS A 410 9.46 -23.87 0.51
N GLU A 411 8.70 -23.72 -0.57
CA GLU A 411 8.48 -24.82 -1.53
C GLU A 411 9.65 -24.96 -2.50
N PRO A 412 10.18 -26.17 -2.71
CA PRO A 412 11.35 -26.40 -3.58
C PRO A 412 11.20 -25.85 -5.01
N ARG A 413 9.97 -25.87 -5.55
CA ARG A 413 9.68 -25.39 -6.91
C ARG A 413 9.83 -23.87 -7.02
N PHE A 414 9.30 -23.11 -6.05
CA PHE A 414 9.39 -21.64 -6.05
C PHE A 414 10.78 -21.15 -5.63
N TYR A 415 11.42 -21.85 -4.69
CA TYR A 415 12.84 -21.63 -4.40
C TYR A 415 13.69 -21.71 -5.66
N LYS A 416 13.54 -22.79 -6.46
CA LYS A 416 14.26 -22.97 -7.72
C LYS A 416 13.97 -21.88 -8.75
N GLN A 417 12.70 -21.45 -8.86
CA GLN A 417 12.31 -20.36 -9.75
C GLN A 417 12.97 -19.05 -9.38
N VAL A 418 12.95 -18.68 -8.09
CA VAL A 418 13.58 -17.44 -7.59
C VAL A 418 15.10 -17.54 -7.72
N HIS A 419 15.69 -18.68 -7.40
CA HIS A 419 17.14 -18.93 -7.52
C HIS A 419 17.61 -18.78 -8.97
N ALA A 420 16.90 -19.37 -9.92
CA ALA A 420 17.23 -19.25 -11.34
C ALA A 420 17.23 -17.80 -11.84
N LEU A 421 16.26 -16.97 -11.39
CA LEU A 421 16.25 -15.55 -11.72
C LEU A 421 17.43 -14.80 -11.07
N PHE A 422 17.79 -15.17 -9.84
CA PHE A 422 18.90 -14.53 -9.13
C PHE A 422 20.27 -14.88 -9.76
N GLU A 423 20.38 -15.98 -10.51
CA GLU A 423 21.59 -16.39 -11.22
C GLU A 423 21.74 -15.75 -12.62
N GLU A 424 20.74 -15.04 -13.14
CA GLU A 424 20.84 -14.39 -14.45
C GLU A 424 21.95 -13.33 -14.47
N GLU A 425 22.63 -13.19 -15.62
CA GLU A 425 23.83 -12.35 -15.78
C GLU A 425 23.56 -10.88 -15.43
N PHE A 426 22.43 -10.30 -15.86
CA PHE A 426 22.08 -8.90 -15.62
C PHE A 426 21.94 -8.55 -14.14
N VAL A 427 21.72 -9.53 -13.27
CA VAL A 427 21.58 -9.33 -11.83
C VAL A 427 22.87 -8.82 -11.22
N ASN A 428 24.03 -9.22 -11.75
CA ASN A 428 25.35 -8.76 -11.30
C ASN A 428 25.59 -7.26 -11.52
N ASP A 429 24.89 -6.65 -12.47
CA ASP A 429 25.02 -5.22 -12.73
C ASP A 429 24.36 -4.38 -11.61
N ILE A 430 23.39 -4.96 -10.91
CA ILE A 430 22.55 -4.27 -9.91
C ILE A 430 22.88 -4.71 -8.49
N PHE A 431 22.98 -6.02 -8.27
CA PHE A 431 23.14 -6.64 -6.94
C PHE A 431 24.46 -7.38 -6.79
N ASP A 432 24.93 -7.51 -5.57
CA ASP A 432 25.91 -8.53 -5.18
C ASP A 432 25.20 -9.91 -5.21
N GLN A 433 25.29 -10.57 -6.35
CA GLN A 433 24.55 -11.82 -6.63
C GLN A 433 24.80 -12.89 -5.56
N LYS A 434 26.03 -13.04 -5.08
CA LYS A 434 26.36 -14.01 -4.03
C LYS A 434 25.61 -13.74 -2.73
N LYS A 435 25.43 -12.47 -2.37
CA LYS A 435 24.72 -12.10 -1.14
C LYS A 435 23.21 -12.32 -1.25
N ILE A 436 22.61 -12.01 -2.39
CA ILE A 436 21.16 -12.21 -2.54
C ILE A 436 20.81 -13.70 -2.65
N ILE A 437 21.66 -14.53 -3.30
CA ILE A 437 21.51 -15.99 -3.33
C ILE A 437 21.64 -16.53 -1.90
N LYS A 438 22.70 -16.13 -1.17
CA LYS A 438 22.84 -16.54 0.23
C LYS A 438 21.63 -16.15 1.08
N LEU A 439 21.06 -14.97 0.89
CA LEU A 439 19.84 -14.55 1.60
C LEU A 439 18.65 -15.47 1.30
N LEU A 440 18.52 -15.92 0.05
CA LEU A 440 17.50 -16.88 -0.38
C LEU A 440 17.71 -18.25 0.29
N ASP A 441 18.96 -18.75 0.29
CA ASP A 441 19.33 -20.02 0.90
C ASP A 441 19.09 -20.01 2.40
N ASP A 442 19.56 -18.98 3.10
CA ASP A 442 19.35 -18.78 4.54
C ASP A 442 17.83 -18.74 4.89
N ASN A 443 17.00 -18.18 4.01
CA ASN A 443 15.54 -18.20 4.18
C ASN A 443 14.94 -19.58 3.94
N TYR A 444 15.39 -20.27 2.90
CA TYR A 444 14.89 -21.60 2.53
C TYR A 444 15.26 -22.66 3.59
N GLU A 445 16.49 -22.65 4.09
CA GLU A 445 16.95 -23.56 5.13
C GLU A 445 16.45 -23.17 6.52
N GLY A 446 16.31 -21.85 6.79
CA GLY A 446 15.92 -21.28 8.08
C GLY A 446 14.42 -21.23 8.35
N ASP A 447 13.99 -20.18 9.06
CA ASP A 447 12.60 -20.00 9.52
C ASP A 447 11.69 -19.19 8.57
N GLY A 448 12.23 -18.75 7.42
CA GLY A 448 11.52 -17.90 6.46
C GLY A 448 11.44 -16.42 6.89
N SER A 449 12.34 -15.97 7.79
CA SER A 449 12.36 -14.58 8.28
C SER A 449 12.72 -13.54 7.21
N HIS A 450 13.49 -13.95 6.19
CA HIS A 450 13.91 -13.08 5.09
C HIS A 450 12.89 -12.98 3.93
N ARG A 451 11.71 -13.56 4.07
CA ARG A 451 10.70 -13.65 3.00
C ARG A 451 10.37 -12.31 2.32
N ARG A 452 10.22 -11.22 3.10
CA ARG A 452 9.91 -9.90 2.53
C ARG A 452 11.07 -9.32 1.75
N GLN A 453 12.29 -9.50 2.24
CA GLN A 453 13.51 -9.05 1.54
C GLN A 453 13.67 -9.76 0.19
N ILE A 454 13.51 -11.08 0.19
CA ILE A 454 13.62 -11.91 -1.02
C ILE A 454 12.51 -11.54 -2.01
N TRP A 455 11.28 -11.40 -1.52
CA TRP A 455 10.16 -11.00 -2.35
C TRP A 455 10.36 -9.63 -2.99
N THR A 456 10.90 -8.68 -2.23
CA THR A 456 11.24 -7.33 -2.75
C THR A 456 12.29 -7.40 -3.86
N ILE A 457 13.37 -8.16 -3.69
CA ILE A 457 14.38 -8.35 -4.73
C ILE A 457 13.79 -9.07 -5.94
N TYR A 458 13.04 -10.17 -5.72
CA TYR A 458 12.41 -10.95 -6.79
C TYR A 458 11.47 -10.09 -7.63
N THR A 459 10.59 -9.33 -7.00
CA THR A 459 9.66 -8.42 -7.69
C THR A 459 10.40 -7.40 -8.56
N PHE A 460 11.43 -6.76 -8.00
CA PHE A 460 12.26 -5.82 -8.76
C PHE A 460 12.92 -6.48 -9.97
N LEU A 461 13.49 -7.66 -9.82
CA LEU A 461 14.16 -8.37 -10.91
C LEU A 461 13.19 -8.84 -11.98
N VAL A 462 11.99 -9.30 -11.60
CA VAL A 462 10.91 -9.62 -12.55
C VAL A 462 10.56 -8.38 -13.36
N TRP A 463 10.27 -7.26 -12.70
CA TRP A 463 9.95 -5.99 -13.35
C TRP A 463 11.10 -5.49 -14.23
N TYR A 464 12.33 -5.50 -13.73
CA TYR A 464 13.50 -5.06 -14.48
C TYR A 464 13.71 -5.89 -15.75
N LYS A 465 13.53 -7.19 -15.66
CA LYS A 465 13.60 -8.09 -16.83
C LYS A 465 12.56 -7.71 -17.87
N LEU A 466 11.31 -7.45 -17.46
CA LEU A 466 10.22 -7.06 -18.36
C LEU A 466 10.50 -5.76 -19.12
N PHE A 467 11.02 -4.75 -18.43
CA PHE A 467 11.13 -3.41 -18.99
C PHE A 467 12.52 -3.07 -19.55
N PHE A 468 13.59 -3.72 -19.09
CA PHE A 468 14.96 -3.34 -19.46
C PHE A 468 15.75 -4.45 -20.17
N VAL A 469 15.46 -5.72 -19.89
CA VAL A 469 16.17 -6.85 -20.50
C VAL A 469 15.40 -7.40 -21.69
N ASP A 470 14.12 -7.71 -21.55
CA ASP A 470 13.31 -8.45 -22.51
C ASP A 470 12.06 -7.70 -22.98
N TYR A 471 12.16 -6.38 -23.13
CA TYR A 471 11.01 -5.50 -23.39
C TYR A 471 10.25 -5.86 -24.68
N GLU A 472 10.95 -6.15 -25.77
CA GLU A 472 10.34 -6.50 -27.06
C GLU A 472 9.39 -7.71 -26.96
N ASN A 473 9.81 -8.75 -26.23
CA ASN A 473 8.99 -9.94 -26.00
C ASN A 473 7.88 -9.68 -24.97
N THR A 474 8.15 -8.82 -23.99
CA THR A 474 7.16 -8.36 -22.99
C THR A 474 5.99 -7.68 -23.68
N VAL A 475 6.26 -6.72 -24.56
CA VAL A 475 5.23 -6.01 -25.33
C VAL A 475 4.41 -6.98 -26.17
N LYS A 476 5.08 -7.88 -26.93
CA LYS A 476 4.38 -8.89 -27.75
C LYS A 476 3.47 -9.81 -26.92
N LYS A 477 3.86 -10.09 -25.68
CA LYS A 477 3.12 -10.99 -24.80
C LYS A 477 1.95 -10.34 -24.09
N TYR A 478 2.12 -9.10 -23.60
CA TYR A 478 1.17 -8.48 -22.65
C TYR A 478 0.44 -7.26 -23.22
N GLN A 479 0.95 -6.65 -24.31
CA GLN A 479 0.25 -5.53 -24.93
C GLN A 479 -0.85 -6.04 -25.85
N HIS A 480 -2.06 -6.05 -25.36
CA HIS A 480 -3.25 -6.39 -26.13
C HIS A 480 -3.80 -5.16 -26.84
N VAL A 481 -3.31 -4.88 -28.04
CA VAL A 481 -3.92 -3.85 -28.91
C VAL A 481 -5.24 -4.40 -29.45
N GLN A 482 -6.34 -3.73 -29.15
CA GLN A 482 -7.63 -4.11 -29.73
C GLN A 482 -7.54 -4.12 -31.26
N PRO A 483 -8.09 -5.14 -31.96
CA PRO A 483 -7.94 -5.28 -33.41
C PRO A 483 -8.38 -4.05 -34.21
N GLU A 484 -9.35 -3.32 -33.71
CA GLU A 484 -9.83 -2.07 -34.30
C GLU A 484 -8.81 -0.94 -34.20
N VAL A 485 -8.15 -0.81 -33.05
CA VAL A 485 -7.07 0.16 -32.80
C VAL A 485 -5.84 -0.20 -33.64
N ALA A 486 -5.45 -1.46 -33.69
CA ALA A 486 -4.36 -1.95 -34.54
C ALA A 486 -4.61 -1.63 -36.03
N LYS A 487 -5.86 -1.75 -36.49
CA LYS A 487 -6.26 -1.39 -37.85
C LYS A 487 -6.16 0.13 -38.11
N LEU A 488 -6.52 0.96 -37.14
CA LEU A 488 -6.39 2.42 -37.27
C LEU A 488 -4.92 2.87 -37.28
N ILE A 489 -4.08 2.26 -36.45
CA ILE A 489 -2.63 2.49 -36.44
C ILE A 489 -2.02 2.10 -37.81
N SER A 490 -2.36 0.89 -38.32
CA SER A 490 -1.86 0.43 -39.62
C SER A 490 -2.30 1.28 -40.81
N GLN A 491 -3.38 2.04 -40.65
CA GLN A 491 -3.89 2.98 -41.64
C GLN A 491 -3.35 4.42 -41.50
N GLY A 492 -2.46 4.67 -40.51
CA GLY A 492 -1.94 6.01 -40.22
C GLY A 492 -3.01 6.99 -39.71
N LYS A 493 -4.11 6.47 -39.18
CA LYS A 493 -5.23 7.29 -38.67
C LYS A 493 -5.18 7.56 -37.18
N LEU A 494 -4.24 6.94 -36.50
CA LEU A 494 -3.89 7.16 -35.10
C LEU A 494 -2.37 7.34 -35.07
N LEU A 495 -1.94 8.58 -35.14
CA LEU A 495 -0.65 9.10 -34.63
C LEU A 495 -0.70 10.62 -34.72
#